data_2d9e7d1afaffc9845237f53a2357e287
#
_entry.id   2d9e7d1afaffc9845237f53a2357e287
#
_cell.length_a   1.000
_cell.length_b   1.000
_cell.length_c   1.000
_cell.angle_alpha   90.00
_cell.angle_beta   90.00
_cell.angle_gamma   90.00
#
_symmetry.space_group_name_H-M   'P 1'
#
loop_
_entity.id
_entity.type
_entity.pdbx_description
1 polymer ?
#
loop_
_entity_poly.entity_id
_entity_poly.type
_entity_poly.pdbx_seq_one_letter_code
_entity_poly.pdbx_strand_id
1 'polypeptide(L)'
;MTSLKRLLDFYINSSLHVAVAVLAFCILTAYESNLNLTTDFYVSIFCASVLGYNFVKYFGLAKFYYRSLTTRLKYIQWVSVFSLIGLGYTFCLLQNTSQLLLVVLGLITFLYAIPLGIKTPKNLRSIGGLKIYVIAII
;
A
#
# COMPACT_ATOMS: atom_id res chain seq x y z
N MET A 1 13.26 -25.75 7.00
CA MET A 1 12.17 -24.88 6.46
C MET A 1 12.25 -24.95 4.94
N THR A 2 11.21 -25.42 4.27
CA THR A 2 11.20 -25.58 2.81
C THR A 2 11.27 -24.22 2.12
N SER A 3 11.98 -24.13 0.99
CA SER A 3 12.16 -22.92 0.18
C SER A 3 10.80 -22.27 -0.18
N LEU A 4 9.79 -23.08 -0.43
CA LEU A 4 8.41 -22.66 -0.70
C LEU A 4 7.79 -21.85 0.46
N LYS A 5 8.02 -22.27 1.71
CA LYS A 5 7.51 -21.57 2.87
C LYS A 5 8.10 -20.15 3.01
N ARG A 6 9.38 -19.99 2.69
CA ARG A 6 10.05 -18.67 2.69
C ARG A 6 9.48 -17.75 1.61
N LEU A 7 9.19 -18.28 0.42
CA LEU A 7 8.57 -17.53 -0.67
C LEU A 7 7.15 -17.08 -0.31
N LEU A 8 6.34 -17.97 0.25
CA LEU A 8 4.98 -17.63 0.71
C LEU A 8 5.02 -16.59 1.83
N ASP A 9 5.90 -16.76 2.81
CA ASP A 9 6.08 -15.77 3.89
C ASP A 9 6.49 -14.39 3.33
N PHE A 10 7.36 -14.35 2.33
CA PHE A 10 7.75 -13.10 1.67
C PHE A 10 6.56 -12.48 0.91
N TYR A 11 5.85 -13.26 0.11
CA TYR A 11 4.69 -12.82 -0.67
C TYR A 11 3.59 -12.21 0.22
N ILE A 12 3.30 -12.84 1.36
CA ILE A 12 2.32 -12.35 2.32
C ILE A 12 2.84 -11.12 3.07
N ASN A 13 4.09 -11.13 3.51
CA ASN A 13 4.64 -10.05 4.33
C ASN A 13 4.93 -8.77 3.54
N SER A 14 5.28 -8.87 2.26
CA SER A 14 5.49 -7.72 1.38
C SER A 14 4.18 -7.10 0.85
N SER A 15 3.02 -7.62 1.27
CA SER A 15 1.69 -7.16 0.82
C SER A 15 1.43 -7.33 -0.69
N LEU A 16 2.28 -8.08 -1.40
CA LEU A 16 2.12 -8.34 -2.83
C LEU A 16 0.81 -9.06 -3.15
N HIS A 17 0.39 -9.99 -2.29
CA HIS A 17 -0.88 -10.70 -2.46
C HIS A 17 -2.10 -9.76 -2.49
N VAL A 18 -2.07 -8.70 -1.66
CA VAL A 18 -3.14 -7.69 -1.63
C VAL A 18 -3.09 -6.85 -2.90
N ALA A 19 -1.91 -6.40 -3.31
CA ALA A 19 -1.75 -5.61 -4.52
C ALA A 19 -2.20 -6.37 -5.78
N VAL A 20 -1.92 -7.68 -5.87
CA VAL A 20 -2.41 -8.55 -6.96
C VAL A 20 -3.93 -8.67 -6.91
N ALA A 21 -4.53 -8.84 -5.73
CA ALA A 21 -5.98 -8.92 -5.60
C ALA A 21 -6.67 -7.61 -6.00
N VAL A 22 -6.13 -6.45 -5.59
CA VAL A 22 -6.65 -5.13 -5.97
C VAL A 22 -6.51 -4.93 -7.48
N LEU A 23 -5.38 -5.29 -8.07
CA LEU A 23 -5.16 -5.21 -9.51
C LEU A 23 -6.15 -6.09 -10.28
N ALA A 24 -6.35 -7.35 -9.86
CA ALA A 24 -7.30 -8.25 -10.49
C ALA A 24 -8.74 -7.70 -10.42
N PHE A 25 -9.13 -7.14 -9.28
CA PHE A 25 -10.43 -6.51 -9.12
C PHE A 25 -10.59 -5.28 -10.03
N CYS A 26 -9.54 -4.46 -10.14
CA CYS A 26 -9.54 -3.30 -11.02
C CYS A 26 -9.69 -3.70 -12.51
N ILE A 27 -8.97 -4.74 -12.95
CA ILE A 27 -9.06 -5.27 -14.31
C ILE A 27 -10.50 -5.78 -14.59
N LEU A 28 -11.06 -6.54 -13.65
CA LEU A 28 -12.42 -7.05 -13.76
C LEU A 28 -13.45 -5.91 -13.87
N THR A 29 -13.33 -4.90 -13.01
CA THR A 29 -14.23 -3.73 -13.04
C THR A 29 -14.10 -2.95 -14.35
N ALA A 30 -12.89 -2.75 -14.85
CA ALA A 30 -12.66 -2.09 -16.13
C ALA A 30 -13.29 -2.88 -17.30
N TYR A 31 -13.17 -4.20 -17.27
CA TYR A 31 -13.77 -5.09 -18.26
C TYR A 31 -15.31 -5.00 -18.25
N GLU A 32 -15.94 -5.14 -17.07
CA GLU A 32 -17.39 -5.06 -16.90
C GLU A 32 -17.96 -3.69 -17.28
N SER A 33 -17.20 -2.61 -17.00
CA SER A 33 -17.60 -1.25 -17.31
C SER A 33 -17.22 -0.79 -18.73
N ASN A 34 -16.62 -1.66 -19.54
CA ASN A 34 -16.09 -1.34 -20.89
C ASN A 34 -15.14 -0.13 -20.90
N LEU A 35 -14.34 0.03 -19.85
CA LEU A 35 -13.37 1.11 -19.73
C LEU A 35 -12.03 0.70 -20.33
N ASN A 36 -11.51 1.48 -21.26
CA ASN A 36 -10.17 1.30 -21.80
C ASN A 36 -9.15 2.09 -20.96
N LEU A 37 -8.64 1.42 -19.90
CA LEU A 37 -7.61 1.99 -19.04
C LEU A 37 -6.21 1.71 -19.60
N THR A 38 -5.31 2.66 -19.42
CA THR A 38 -3.90 2.51 -19.86
C THR A 38 -3.14 1.55 -18.97
N THR A 39 -2.08 0.94 -19.52
CA THR A 39 -1.17 0.07 -18.74
C THR A 39 -0.55 0.83 -17.54
N ASP A 40 -0.23 2.12 -17.75
CA ASP A 40 0.34 2.97 -16.68
C ASP A 40 -0.61 3.11 -15.49
N PHE A 41 -1.92 3.13 -15.75
CA PHE A 41 -2.93 3.16 -14.70
C PHE A 41 -2.91 1.88 -13.85
N TYR A 42 -2.83 0.71 -14.48
CA TYR A 42 -2.75 -0.57 -13.76
C TYR A 42 -1.45 -0.70 -12.96
N VAL A 43 -0.33 -0.27 -13.53
CA VAL A 43 0.97 -0.26 -12.83
C VAL A 43 0.92 0.69 -11.63
N SER A 44 0.31 1.87 -11.79
CA SER A 44 0.18 2.83 -10.68
C SER A 44 -0.67 2.30 -9.53
N ILE A 45 -1.81 1.64 -9.82
CA ILE A 45 -2.65 1.00 -8.80
C ILE A 45 -1.88 -0.09 -8.06
N PHE A 46 -1.16 -0.94 -8.79
CA PHE A 46 -0.35 -1.99 -8.17
C PHE A 46 0.71 -1.41 -7.23
N CYS A 47 1.49 -0.44 -7.70
CA CYS A 47 2.53 0.21 -6.91
C CYS A 47 1.96 0.98 -5.71
N ALA A 48 0.86 1.71 -5.90
CA ALA A 48 0.18 2.43 -4.82
C ALA A 48 -0.36 1.46 -3.76
N SER A 49 -0.92 0.32 -4.16
CA SER A 49 -1.41 -0.71 -3.24
C SER A 49 -0.27 -1.30 -2.40
N VAL A 50 0.86 -1.67 -3.02
CA VAL A 50 2.03 -2.18 -2.30
C VAL A 50 2.53 -1.16 -1.28
N LEU A 51 2.68 0.12 -1.71
CA LEU A 51 3.14 1.20 -0.83
C LEU A 51 2.19 1.44 0.32
N GLY A 52 0.90 1.63 0.05
CA GLY A 52 -0.11 1.94 1.04
C GLY A 52 -0.21 0.86 2.12
N TYR A 53 -0.29 -0.41 1.71
CA TYR A 53 -0.37 -1.53 2.65
C TYR A 53 0.92 -1.74 3.44
N ASN A 54 2.08 -1.65 2.81
CA ASN A 54 3.35 -1.74 3.52
C ASN A 54 3.53 -0.57 4.49
N PHE A 55 3.15 0.64 4.10
CA PHE A 55 3.20 1.81 4.97
C PHE A 55 2.31 1.62 6.21
N VAL A 56 1.05 1.28 6.05
CA VAL A 56 0.12 1.05 7.16
C VAL A 56 0.59 -0.10 8.07
N LYS A 57 1.15 -1.17 7.48
CA LYS A 57 1.59 -2.35 8.22
C LYS A 57 2.85 -2.09 9.05
N TYR A 58 3.82 -1.37 8.50
CA TYR A 58 5.16 -1.25 9.08
C TYR A 58 5.47 0.10 9.70
N PHE A 59 4.70 1.15 9.41
CA PHE A 59 4.95 2.49 9.96
C PHE A 59 4.93 2.52 11.50
N GLY A 60 3.98 1.82 12.13
CA GLY A 60 3.92 1.70 13.58
C GLY A 60 5.06 0.88 14.19
N LEU A 61 5.55 -0.13 13.46
CA LEU A 61 6.63 -1.02 13.91
C LEU A 61 8.00 -0.35 13.81
N ALA A 62 8.22 0.51 12.82
CA ALA A 62 9.49 1.22 12.64
C ALA A 62 9.85 2.09 13.87
N LYS A 63 8.85 2.64 14.57
CA LYS A 63 9.04 3.44 15.77
C LYS A 63 9.53 2.62 16.98
N PHE A 64 9.18 1.34 17.05
CA PHE A 64 9.51 0.46 18.20
C PHE A 64 10.77 -0.40 17.97
N TYR A 65 11.16 -0.66 16.71
CA TYR A 65 12.22 -1.59 16.36
C TYR A 65 13.43 -0.97 15.67
N TYR A 66 13.83 0.22 16.07
CA TYR A 66 15.02 0.89 15.51
C TYR A 66 16.33 0.10 15.70
N ARG A 67 16.32 -0.95 16.55
CA ARG A 67 17.53 -1.64 17.00
C ARG A 67 17.83 -2.99 16.34
N SER A 68 16.90 -3.59 15.58
CA SER A 68 17.17 -4.84 14.85
C SER A 68 16.30 -4.98 13.62
N LEU A 69 16.69 -4.32 12.52
CA LEU A 69 16.11 -4.60 11.21
C LEU A 69 16.52 -6.02 10.81
N THR A 70 15.63 -6.99 11.04
CA THR A 70 15.82 -8.34 10.53
C THR A 70 15.96 -8.30 9.02
N THR A 71 16.77 -9.19 8.45
CA THR A 71 17.02 -9.28 6.99
C THR A 71 15.72 -9.29 6.17
N ARG A 72 14.64 -9.83 6.74
CA ARG A 72 13.31 -9.86 6.13
C ARG A 72 12.70 -8.45 5.92
N LEU A 73 12.87 -7.54 6.87
CA LEU A 73 12.38 -6.15 6.75
C LEU A 73 13.12 -5.38 5.67
N LYS A 74 14.40 -5.67 5.45
CA LYS A 74 15.18 -5.06 4.37
C LYS A 74 14.59 -5.38 2.99
N TYR A 75 14.20 -6.63 2.73
CA TYR A 75 13.58 -6.99 1.46
C TYR A 75 12.23 -6.28 1.23
N ILE A 76 11.43 -6.12 2.28
CA ILE A 76 10.15 -5.40 2.19
C ILE A 76 10.39 -3.91 1.93
N GLN A 77 11.41 -3.32 2.53
CA GLN A 77 11.82 -1.94 2.25
C GLN A 77 12.23 -1.77 0.78
N TRP A 78 13.03 -2.71 0.23
CA TRP A 78 13.40 -2.67 -1.19
C TRP A 78 12.19 -2.73 -2.10
N VAL A 79 11.23 -3.64 -1.83
CA VAL A 79 9.98 -3.72 -2.60
C VAL A 79 9.22 -2.39 -2.54
N SER A 80 9.14 -1.76 -1.36
CA SER A 80 8.48 -0.46 -1.21
C SER A 80 9.21 0.67 -1.95
N VAL A 81 10.55 0.67 -1.96
CA VAL A 81 11.34 1.66 -2.73
C VAL A 81 11.13 1.49 -4.23
N PHE A 82 11.18 0.25 -4.74
CA PHE A 82 10.89 -0.01 -6.16
C PHE A 82 9.46 0.39 -6.55
N SER A 83 8.48 0.12 -5.68
CA SER A 83 7.10 0.55 -5.91
C SER A 83 6.96 2.07 -5.87
N LEU A 84 7.73 2.76 -5.04
CA LEU A 84 7.73 4.22 -5.00
C LEU A 84 8.29 4.84 -6.30
N ILE A 85 9.39 4.27 -6.81
CA ILE A 85 9.98 4.70 -8.09
C ILE A 85 8.99 4.44 -9.24
N GLY A 86 8.39 3.24 -9.28
CA GLY A 86 7.39 2.87 -10.28
C GLY A 86 6.16 3.80 -10.23
N LEU A 87 5.65 4.09 -9.04
CA LEU A 87 4.54 5.02 -8.86
C LEU A 87 4.92 6.45 -9.31
N GLY A 88 6.11 6.94 -8.96
CA GLY A 88 6.58 8.26 -9.37
C GLY A 88 6.67 8.40 -10.90
N TYR A 89 7.18 7.37 -11.58
CA TYR A 89 7.23 7.34 -13.04
C TYR A 89 5.83 7.36 -13.67
N THR A 90 4.96 6.43 -13.27
CA THR A 90 3.60 6.33 -13.83
C THR A 90 2.72 7.52 -13.45
N PHE A 91 2.95 8.14 -12.29
CA PHE A 91 2.21 9.33 -11.86
C PHE A 91 2.31 10.48 -12.87
N CYS A 92 3.47 10.69 -13.46
CA CYS A 92 3.67 11.72 -14.49
C CYS A 92 2.94 11.42 -15.82
N LEU A 93 2.61 10.14 -16.07
CA LEU A 93 1.93 9.69 -17.29
C LEU A 93 0.40 9.61 -17.14
N LEU A 94 -0.09 9.69 -15.88
CA LEU A 94 -1.52 9.62 -15.59
C LEU A 94 -2.24 10.93 -15.92
N GLN A 95 -3.54 10.82 -16.23
CA GLN A 95 -4.43 11.96 -16.35
C GLN A 95 -4.59 12.70 -15.00
N ASN A 96 -4.80 14.01 -15.07
CA ASN A 96 -4.93 14.88 -13.88
C ASN A 96 -5.97 14.40 -12.87
N THR A 97 -7.09 13.85 -13.34
CA THR A 97 -8.13 13.30 -12.45
C THR A 97 -7.63 12.09 -11.67
N SER A 98 -6.92 11.18 -12.31
CA SER A 98 -6.32 10.00 -11.66
C SER A 98 -5.20 10.38 -10.71
N GLN A 99 -4.39 11.39 -11.05
CA GLN A 99 -3.38 11.95 -10.17
C GLN A 99 -4.00 12.52 -8.89
N LEU A 100 -5.06 13.31 -9.04
CA LEU A 100 -5.78 13.90 -7.90
C LEU A 100 -6.32 12.81 -6.97
N LEU A 101 -6.97 11.79 -7.52
CA LEU A 101 -7.49 10.66 -6.74
C LEU A 101 -6.38 9.93 -5.99
N LEU A 102 -5.25 9.65 -6.64
CA LEU A 102 -4.09 9.00 -5.98
C LEU A 102 -3.53 9.86 -4.83
N VAL A 103 -3.45 11.18 -5.02
CA VAL A 103 -2.99 12.10 -3.94
C VAL A 103 -3.96 12.08 -2.78
N VAL A 104 -5.27 12.17 -3.04
CA VAL A 104 -6.29 12.15 -1.97
C VAL A 104 -6.25 10.83 -1.20
N LEU A 105 -6.22 9.68 -1.90
CA LEU A 105 -6.12 8.37 -1.26
C LEU A 105 -4.79 8.21 -0.48
N GLY A 106 -3.69 8.73 -1.02
CA GLY A 106 -2.40 8.76 -0.35
C GLY A 106 -2.43 9.58 0.95
N LEU A 107 -3.06 10.75 0.93
CA LEU A 107 -3.25 11.59 2.13
C LEU A 107 -4.10 10.89 3.19
N ILE A 108 -5.21 10.24 2.79
CA ILE A 108 -6.06 9.47 3.71
C ILE A 108 -5.24 8.34 4.34
N THR A 109 -4.48 7.60 3.55
CA THR A 109 -3.60 6.51 4.02
C THR A 109 -2.55 7.02 5.00
N PHE A 110 -1.95 8.17 4.71
CA PHE A 110 -0.95 8.81 5.55
C PHE A 110 -1.53 9.25 6.90
N LEU A 111 -2.67 9.96 6.89
CA LEU A 111 -3.38 10.38 8.11
C LEU A 111 -3.83 9.18 8.95
N TYR A 112 -4.23 8.09 8.32
CA TYR A 112 -4.61 6.87 9.01
C TYR A 112 -3.45 6.20 9.74
N ALA A 113 -2.25 6.23 9.17
CA ALA A 113 -1.07 5.57 9.72
C ALA A 113 -0.38 6.39 10.82
N ILE A 114 -0.47 7.74 10.78
CA ILE A 114 0.19 8.62 11.74
C ILE A 114 -0.58 8.67 13.06
N PRO A 115 0.11 8.58 14.20
CA PRO A 115 -0.49 8.82 15.51
C PRO A 115 -0.80 10.32 15.69
N LEU A 116 -2.07 10.68 15.70
CA LEU A 116 -2.53 12.07 15.84
C LEU A 116 -2.57 12.59 17.30
N GLY A 117 -2.21 11.75 18.27
CA GLY A 117 -2.25 12.11 19.70
C GLY A 117 -0.92 12.56 20.27
N ILE A 118 -0.83 13.79 20.77
CA ILE A 118 0.36 14.36 21.42
C ILE A 118 0.60 13.76 22.82
N LYS A 119 -0.46 13.43 23.57
CA LYS A 119 -0.38 12.93 24.96
C LYS A 119 -0.64 11.44 25.12
N THR A 120 -1.39 10.81 24.23
CA THR A 120 -1.55 9.35 24.15
C THR A 120 -1.42 8.98 22.68
N PRO A 121 -0.48 8.09 22.29
CA PRO A 121 -0.28 7.71 20.90
C PRO A 121 -1.42 6.81 20.42
N LYS A 122 -2.63 7.35 20.32
CA LYS A 122 -3.77 6.69 19.70
C LYS A 122 -3.77 7.01 18.23
N ASN A 123 -3.48 6.03 17.40
CA ASN A 123 -3.65 6.12 15.95
C ASN A 123 -5.15 6.06 15.65
N LEU A 124 -5.61 6.65 14.55
CA LEU A 124 -6.97 6.44 14.04
C LEU A 124 -7.29 4.94 13.92
N ARG A 125 -6.29 4.14 13.63
CA ARG A 125 -6.36 2.67 13.64
C ARG A 125 -6.79 2.06 14.98
N SER A 126 -6.58 2.72 16.12
CA SER A 126 -6.98 2.22 17.45
C SER A 126 -8.46 2.46 17.78
N ILE A 127 -9.17 3.23 16.98
CA ILE A 127 -10.60 3.49 17.12
C ILE A 127 -11.35 2.36 16.42
N GLY A 128 -12.01 1.48 17.19
CA GLY A 128 -12.52 0.19 16.74
C GLY A 128 -13.43 0.20 15.51
N GLY A 129 -14.30 1.16 15.29
CA GLY A 129 -15.18 1.21 14.11
C GLY A 129 -14.51 1.86 12.89
N LEU A 130 -13.69 2.86 13.10
CA LEU A 130 -13.09 3.70 12.04
C LEU A 130 -12.12 2.93 11.13
N LYS A 131 -11.47 1.89 11.67
CA LYS A 131 -10.58 1.00 10.93
C LYS A 131 -11.26 0.36 9.71
N ILE A 132 -12.49 -0.13 9.86
CA ILE A 132 -13.21 -0.84 8.79
C ILE A 132 -13.59 0.14 7.67
N TYR A 133 -14.12 1.30 8.04
CA TYR A 133 -14.53 2.32 7.06
C TYR A 133 -13.35 2.88 6.25
N VAL A 134 -12.23 3.20 6.92
CA VAL A 134 -11.05 3.76 6.23
C VAL A 134 -10.44 2.72 5.29
N ILE A 135 -10.34 1.46 5.70
CA ILE A 135 -9.81 0.39 4.83
C ILE A 135 -10.75 0.15 3.63
N ALA A 136 -12.06 0.33 3.78
CA ALA A 136 -13.02 0.16 2.70
C ALA A 136 -13.00 1.32 1.68
N ILE A 137 -12.55 2.52 2.08
CA ILE A 137 -12.47 3.72 1.21
C ILE A 137 -11.14 3.75 0.43
N ILE A 138 -10.06 3.22 1.01
CA ILE A 138 -8.73 3.15 0.38
C ILE A 138 -8.66 1.98 -0.60
#